data_bc79f1c56840678bf06810f79e2bbc58
#
_entry.id   bc79f1c56840678bf06810f79e2bbc58
#
_cell.length_a   1.000
_cell.length_b   1.000
_cell.length_c   1.000
_cell.angle_alpha   90.00
_cell.angle_beta   90.00
_cell.angle_gamma   90.00
#
_symmetry.space_group_name_H-M   'P 1'
#
loop_
_entity.id
_entity.type
_entity.pdbx_description
1 polymer ?
#
loop_
_entity_poly.entity_id
_entity_poly.type
_entity_poly.pdbx_seq_one_letter_code
_entity_poly.pdbx_strand_id
1 'polypeptide(L)'
;MTREEVKAQLAKNPLEWEREAVERFGYEYLKAEIKRGELHAEYRIFYDYERLELKRVSLYFMAMADRWEGGECVLRKFDNFPTLEEVKATAEAHRLDLICRLLGIKD
;
A
#
# COMPACT_ATOMS: atom_id res chain seq x y z
N MET A 1 21.93 8.18 -7.19
CA MET A 1 20.51 8.57 -7.30
C MET A 1 20.05 9.25 -6.00
N THR A 2 19.36 10.35 -6.09
CA THR A 2 18.83 11.06 -4.92
C THR A 2 17.39 10.64 -4.64
N ARG A 3 16.91 10.96 -3.43
CA ARG A 3 15.51 10.73 -3.06
C ARG A 3 14.56 11.44 -4.01
N GLU A 4 14.87 12.69 -4.40
CA GLU A 4 14.06 13.47 -5.33
C GLU A 4 13.97 12.83 -6.71
N GLU A 5 15.05 12.22 -7.19
CA GLU A 5 15.06 11.50 -8.45
C GLU A 5 14.18 10.24 -8.37
N VAL A 6 14.26 9.50 -7.27
CA VAL A 6 13.40 8.33 -7.04
C VAL A 6 11.95 8.74 -7.00
N LYS A 7 11.64 9.82 -6.26
CA LYS A 7 10.28 10.36 -6.15
C LYS A 7 9.72 10.73 -7.53
N ALA A 8 10.52 11.38 -8.36
CA ALA A 8 10.12 11.76 -9.71
C ALA A 8 9.83 10.53 -10.59
N GLN A 9 10.65 9.49 -10.48
CA GLN A 9 10.43 8.24 -11.22
C GLN A 9 9.15 7.53 -10.76
N LEU A 10 8.91 7.45 -9.46
CA LEU A 10 7.71 6.81 -8.94
C LEU A 10 6.44 7.57 -9.29
N ALA A 11 6.52 8.90 -9.40
CA ALA A 11 5.38 9.73 -9.81
C ALA A 11 4.94 9.41 -11.25
N LYS A 12 5.85 8.95 -12.10
CA LYS A 12 5.53 8.53 -13.48
C LYS A 12 4.90 7.13 -13.53
N ASN A 13 5.08 6.35 -12.47
CA ASN A 13 4.56 5.00 -12.38
C ASN A 13 3.87 4.82 -11.02
N PRO A 14 2.71 5.47 -10.81
CA PRO A 14 2.01 5.36 -9.54
C PRO A 14 1.54 3.93 -9.30
N LEU A 15 1.27 3.60 -8.04
CA LEU A 15 0.69 2.31 -7.69
C LEU A 15 -0.63 2.12 -8.44
N GLU A 16 -0.78 0.95 -9.03
CA GLU A 16 -2.01 0.57 -9.73
C GLU A 16 -2.89 -0.21 -8.77
N TRP A 17 -4.03 0.36 -8.43
CA TRP A 17 -4.95 -0.22 -7.48
C TRP A 17 -6.02 -1.05 -8.19
N GLU A 18 -6.16 -2.30 -7.79
CA GLU A 18 -7.15 -3.22 -8.30
C GLU A 18 -8.11 -3.61 -7.20
N ARG A 19 -9.38 -3.76 -7.57
CA ARG A 19 -10.41 -4.22 -6.65
C ARG A 19 -10.42 -5.74 -6.60
N GLU A 20 -10.30 -6.29 -5.40
CA GLU A 20 -10.42 -7.72 -5.16
C GLU A 20 -11.67 -8.00 -4.34
N ALA A 21 -12.47 -8.93 -4.81
CA ALA A 21 -13.63 -9.40 -4.08
C ALA A 21 -13.32 -10.78 -3.51
N VAL A 22 -13.55 -10.97 -2.23
CA VAL A 22 -13.43 -12.29 -1.60
C VAL A 22 -14.85 -12.81 -1.37
N GLU A 23 -15.39 -13.47 -2.39
CA GLU A 23 -16.78 -13.94 -2.42
C GLU A 23 -17.13 -14.83 -1.22
N ARG A 24 -16.19 -15.67 -0.81
CA ARG A 24 -16.37 -16.60 0.32
C ARG A 24 -16.70 -15.89 1.64
N PHE A 25 -16.19 -14.67 1.82
CA PHE A 25 -16.33 -13.91 3.05
C PHE A 25 -17.18 -12.65 2.88
N GLY A 26 -17.62 -12.36 1.67
CA GLY A 26 -18.48 -11.22 1.38
C GLY A 26 -17.84 -9.85 1.57
N TYR A 27 -16.50 -9.74 1.47
CA TYR A 27 -15.83 -8.44 1.57
C TYR A 27 -14.96 -8.17 0.34
N GLU A 28 -14.65 -6.90 0.16
CA GLU A 28 -13.80 -6.42 -0.93
C GLU A 28 -12.67 -5.58 -0.36
N TYR A 29 -11.56 -5.54 -1.07
CA TYR A 29 -10.44 -4.67 -0.73
C TYR A 29 -9.76 -4.18 -2.01
N LEU A 30 -8.99 -3.09 -1.89
CA LEU A 30 -8.12 -2.63 -2.97
C LEU A 30 -6.71 -3.15 -2.70
N LYS A 31 -6.04 -3.59 -3.76
CA LYS A 31 -4.65 -4.00 -3.68
C LYS A 31 -3.81 -3.30 -4.73
N ALA A 32 -2.55 -3.08 -4.42
CA ALA A 32 -1.54 -2.60 -5.37
C ALA A 32 -0.25 -3.38 -5.16
N GLU A 33 0.28 -3.98 -6.21
CA GLU A 33 1.49 -4.78 -6.15
C GLU A 33 2.72 -3.96 -6.50
N ILE A 34 3.84 -4.27 -5.83
CA ILE A 34 5.16 -3.79 -6.20
C ILE A 34 5.97 -5.01 -6.62
N LYS A 35 6.51 -4.95 -7.85
CA LYS A 35 7.47 -5.93 -8.35
C LYS A 35 8.69 -5.18 -8.82
N ARG A 36 9.82 -5.38 -8.17
CA ARG A 36 11.07 -4.73 -8.55
C ARG A 36 12.23 -5.65 -8.19
N GLY A 37 12.83 -6.28 -9.23
CA GLY A 37 13.87 -7.27 -9.02
C GLY A 37 13.32 -8.45 -8.22
N GLU A 38 13.94 -8.74 -7.09
CA GLU A 38 13.51 -9.79 -6.17
C GLU A 38 12.43 -9.32 -5.19
N LEU A 39 12.20 -8.01 -5.12
CA LEU A 39 11.17 -7.46 -4.25
C LEU A 39 9.79 -7.72 -4.85
N HIS A 40 8.98 -8.45 -4.11
CA HIS A 40 7.56 -8.60 -4.40
C HIS A 40 6.80 -8.26 -3.12
N ALA A 41 5.99 -7.22 -3.19
CA ALA A 41 5.21 -6.73 -2.06
C ALA A 41 3.84 -6.27 -2.52
N GLU A 42 2.93 -6.14 -1.59
CA GLU A 42 1.56 -5.75 -1.88
C GLU A 42 1.04 -4.80 -0.80
N TYR A 43 0.34 -3.75 -1.23
CA TYR A 43 -0.45 -2.92 -0.34
C TYR A 43 -1.90 -3.34 -0.44
N ARG A 44 -2.61 -3.34 0.68
CA ARG A 44 -4.04 -3.62 0.73
C ARG A 44 -4.76 -2.55 1.51
N ILE A 45 -5.90 -2.10 0.99
CA ILE A 45 -6.77 -1.15 1.66
C ILE A 45 -8.08 -1.85 1.98
N PHE A 46 -8.38 -1.99 3.28
CA PHE A 46 -9.62 -2.57 3.76
C PHE A 46 -10.52 -1.46 4.27
N TYR A 47 -11.81 -1.59 3.97
CA TYR A 47 -12.82 -0.60 4.34
C TYR A 47 -13.67 -1.09 5.49
N ASP A 48 -14.04 -0.19 6.36
CA ASP A 48 -15.04 -0.43 7.38
C ASP A 48 -16.14 0.63 7.20
N TYR A 49 -17.34 0.16 6.91
CA TYR A 49 -18.49 1.02 6.64
C TYR A 49 -19.45 1.00 7.81
N GLU A 50 -19.96 2.16 8.16
CA GLU A 50 -21.06 2.30 9.08
C GLU A 50 -22.18 3.00 8.33
N ARG A 51 -23.36 2.35 8.28
CA ARG A 51 -24.55 2.87 7.60
C ARG A 51 -24.29 3.33 6.14
N LEU A 52 -23.50 2.53 5.40
CA LEU A 52 -23.11 2.81 4.01
C LEU A 52 -22.13 3.98 3.85
N GLU A 53 -21.66 4.56 4.93
CA GLU A 53 -20.65 5.60 4.90
C GLU A 53 -19.29 5.03 5.31
N LEU A 54 -18.26 5.38 4.56
CA LEU A 54 -16.90 4.96 4.83
C LEU A 54 -16.41 5.60 6.12
N LYS A 55 -16.33 4.83 7.19
CA LYS A 55 -15.96 5.31 8.52
C LYS A 55 -14.48 5.13 8.83
N ARG A 56 -13.94 4.00 8.45
CA ARG A 56 -12.58 3.60 8.80
C ARG A 56 -11.91 2.86 7.66
N VAL A 57 -10.63 3.08 7.51
CA VAL A 57 -9.82 2.36 6.51
C VAL A 57 -8.54 1.87 7.17
N SER A 58 -8.14 0.66 6.87
CA SER A 58 -6.87 0.10 7.30
C SER A 58 -5.99 -0.14 6.08
N LEU A 59 -4.76 0.38 6.14
CA LEU A 59 -3.76 0.18 5.11
C LEU A 59 -2.74 -0.86 5.59
N TYR A 60 -2.59 -1.94 4.82
CA TYR A 60 -1.65 -3.02 5.10
C TYR A 60 -0.53 -3.04 4.09
N PHE A 61 0.63 -3.49 4.53
CA PHE A 61 1.77 -3.78 3.68
C PHE A 61 2.21 -5.23 3.93
N MET A 62 2.43 -5.96 2.85
CA MET A 62 2.81 -7.37 2.89
C MET A 62 3.99 -7.60 1.97
N ALA A 63 5.12 -8.01 2.52
CA ALA A 63 6.22 -8.49 1.70
C ALA A 63 5.93 -9.94 1.29
N MET A 64 5.89 -10.17 -0.01
CA MET A 64 5.67 -11.49 -0.59
C MET A 64 7.03 -12.14 -0.82
N ALA A 65 7.49 -12.93 0.13
CA ALA A 65 8.68 -13.76 -0.06
C ALA A 65 8.24 -15.19 -0.36
N ASP A 66 9.10 -15.97 -1.02
CA ASP A 66 8.85 -17.38 -1.31
C ASP A 66 8.57 -18.21 -0.05
N ARG A 67 8.99 -17.68 1.08
CA ARG A 67 8.62 -18.20 2.39
C ARG A 67 7.89 -17.12 3.14
N TRP A 68 6.65 -17.34 3.34
CA TRP A 68 5.76 -16.47 4.09
C TRP A 68 6.14 -16.46 5.59
N GLU A 69 7.20 -15.73 5.92
CA GLU A 69 7.60 -15.50 7.32
C GLU A 69 7.33 -14.08 7.77
N GLY A 70 7.01 -13.20 6.83
CA GLY A 70 6.70 -11.82 7.15
C GLY A 70 5.20 -11.63 7.22
N GLY A 71 4.64 -11.56 8.38
CA GLY A 71 3.22 -11.30 8.56
C GLY A 71 2.75 -10.01 7.94
N GLU A 72 1.46 -9.86 7.82
CA GLU A 72 0.82 -8.61 7.46
C GLU A 72 1.22 -7.54 8.46
N CYS A 73 1.66 -6.41 7.95
CA CYS A 73 1.95 -5.25 8.77
C CYS A 73 0.90 -4.18 8.52
N VAL A 74 0.15 -3.83 9.56
CA VAL A 74 -0.74 -2.69 9.48
C VAL A 74 0.12 -1.43 9.48
N LEU A 75 0.14 -0.71 8.36
CA LEU A 75 0.88 0.54 8.27
C LEU A 75 0.18 1.66 9.01
N ARG A 76 -1.12 1.77 8.82
CA ARG A 76 -1.91 2.84 9.43
C ARG A 76 -3.40 2.52 9.40
N LYS A 77 -4.08 2.94 10.46
CA LYS A 77 -5.55 2.95 10.52
C LYS A 77 -6.01 4.39 10.43
N PHE A 78 -6.95 4.62 9.53
CA PHE A 78 -7.55 5.94 9.31
C PHE A 78 -8.96 5.93 9.87
N ASP A 79 -9.26 6.85 10.76
CA ASP A 79 -10.58 7.03 11.34
C ASP A 79 -11.22 8.34 10.84
N ASN A 80 -12.49 8.55 11.17
CA ASN A 80 -13.22 9.78 10.84
C ASN A 80 -13.39 10.06 9.35
N PHE A 81 -13.92 9.08 8.61
CA PHE A 81 -14.28 9.24 7.20
C PHE A 81 -13.10 9.67 6.31
N PRO A 82 -12.01 8.90 6.28
CA PRO A 82 -10.86 9.24 5.45
C PRO A 82 -11.21 9.17 3.96
N THR A 83 -10.53 9.98 3.15
CA THR A 83 -10.62 9.85 1.70
C THR A 83 -9.67 8.76 1.22
N LEU A 84 -10.01 8.12 0.09
CA LEU A 84 -9.12 7.11 -0.50
C LEU A 84 -7.81 7.73 -0.96
N GLU A 85 -7.83 8.99 -1.40
CA GLU A 85 -6.63 9.72 -1.80
C GLU A 85 -5.63 9.84 -0.67
N GLU A 86 -6.09 10.10 0.56
CA GLU A 86 -5.22 10.15 1.75
C GLU A 86 -4.55 8.80 2.01
N VAL A 87 -5.32 7.72 1.91
CA VAL A 87 -4.82 6.37 2.14
C VAL A 87 -3.81 5.98 1.07
N LYS A 88 -4.13 6.25 -0.20
CA LYS A 88 -3.24 5.98 -1.33
C LYS A 88 -1.96 6.79 -1.25
N ALA A 89 -2.04 8.06 -0.83
CA ALA A 89 -0.87 8.91 -0.65
C ALA A 89 0.06 8.36 0.44
N THR A 90 -0.49 7.81 1.51
CA THR A 90 0.30 7.16 2.56
C THR A 90 1.04 5.93 2.03
N ALA A 91 0.38 5.12 1.18
CA ALA A 91 1.01 3.97 0.54
C ALA A 91 2.15 4.41 -0.40
N GLU A 92 1.94 5.48 -1.17
CA GLU A 92 2.97 6.02 -2.06
C GLU A 92 4.17 6.55 -1.28
N ALA A 93 3.96 7.22 -0.15
CA ALA A 93 5.03 7.69 0.71
C ALA A 93 5.83 6.52 1.29
N HIS A 94 5.16 5.46 1.72
CA HIS A 94 5.82 4.26 2.22
C HIS A 94 6.65 3.59 1.11
N ARG A 95 6.09 3.50 -0.10
CA ARG A 95 6.82 2.95 -1.26
C ARG A 95 8.10 3.72 -1.55
N LEU A 96 8.05 5.05 -1.51
CA LEU A 96 9.22 5.90 -1.71
C LEU A 96 10.30 5.59 -0.66
N ASP A 97 9.94 5.54 0.61
CA ASP A 97 10.86 5.24 1.69
C ASP A 97 11.47 3.84 1.55
N LEU A 98 10.66 2.86 1.20
CA LEU A 98 11.10 1.49 1.00
C LEU A 98 12.13 1.39 -0.13
N ILE A 99 11.84 1.99 -1.28
CA ILE A 99 12.74 1.93 -2.43
C ILE A 99 14.04 2.70 -2.15
N CYS A 100 13.96 3.84 -1.48
CA CYS A 100 15.16 4.58 -1.08
C CYS A 100 16.04 3.76 -0.15
N ARG A 101 15.46 3.04 0.81
CA ARG A 101 16.22 2.14 1.69
C ARG A 101 16.87 1.00 0.92
N LEU A 102 16.17 0.40 -0.03
CA LEU A 102 16.70 -0.68 -0.86
C LEU A 102 17.85 -0.21 -1.75
N LEU A 103 17.84 1.03 -2.18
CA LEU A 103 18.89 1.62 -3.00
C LEU A 103 20.04 2.21 -2.17
N GLY A 104 19.93 2.17 -0.84
CA GLY A 104 20.92 2.74 0.06
C GLY A 104 20.95 4.27 0.08
N ILE A 105 19.85 4.90 -0.32
CA ILE A 105 19.76 6.36 -0.34
C ILE A 105 19.44 6.87 1.06
N LYS A 106 20.29 7.77 1.54
CA LYS A 106 20.10 8.47 2.80
C LYS A 106 19.71 9.92 2.50
N ASP A 107 18.75 10.41 3.21
CA ASP A 107 18.38 11.82 3.13
C ASP A 107 19.26 12.70 3.95
#